data_65a9a08d0252766ea0b5a4eae54c4a7b
#
_entry.id   65a9a08d0252766ea0b5a4eae54c4a7b
#
_cell.length_a   1.000
_cell.length_b   1.000
_cell.length_c   1.000
_cell.angle_alpha   90.00
_cell.angle_beta   90.00
_cell.angle_gamma   90.00
#
_symmetry.space_group_name_H-M   'P 1'
#
loop_
_entity.id
_entity.type
_entity.pdbx_description
1 polymer ?
#
loop_
_entity_poly.entity_id
_entity_poly.type
_entity_poly.pdbx_seq_one_letter_code
_entity_poly.pdbx_strand_id
1 'polypeptide(L)'
;GALLAATTGVVAASVISMGLISLPIMLRSGYSPRMASGVIVASGSLAQVVPPSLVLIVMADQLGQSVGDMYTAVLVPAALLIGLYAAVVAAMAWARPDWMPALPLADRALREPSGRSGHRSLAVLLVVSAVAGWALLQSYPALLRWSGRTMAPPTDEVVVVGLAGGVLSAFVLALLDAGLRLHWLSAL
;
A
#
# COMPACT_ATOMS: atom_id res chain seq x y z
N GLY A 1 3.15 5.73 3.38
CA GLY A 1 2.62 5.81 4.74
C GLY A 1 1.26 5.14 4.86
N ALA A 2 0.21 5.70 4.28
CA ALA A 2 -1.16 5.18 4.42
C ALA A 2 -1.32 3.71 4.02
N LEU A 3 -0.69 3.27 2.92
CA LEU A 3 -0.71 1.86 2.49
C LEU A 3 -0.01 0.94 3.51
N LEU A 4 1.10 1.37 4.05
CA LEU A 4 1.83 0.61 5.06
C LEU A 4 1.07 0.60 6.40
N ALA A 5 0.42 1.70 6.73
CA ALA A 5 -0.48 1.81 7.86
C ALA A 5 -1.64 0.79 7.77
N ALA A 6 -2.27 0.68 6.60
CA ALA A 6 -3.34 -0.28 6.33
C ALA A 6 -2.90 -1.75 6.43
N THR A 7 -1.62 -2.06 6.23
CA THR A 7 -1.12 -3.44 6.35
C THR A 7 -0.73 -3.82 7.77
N THR A 8 -0.30 -2.87 8.59
CA THR A 8 0.22 -3.15 9.94
C THR A 8 -0.82 -3.00 11.04
N GLY A 9 -1.78 -2.09 10.88
CA GLY A 9 -2.79 -1.76 11.89
C GLY A 9 -2.22 -1.19 13.21
N VAL A 10 -0.89 -0.99 13.29
CA VAL A 10 -0.17 -0.55 14.49
C VAL A 10 0.70 0.65 14.17
N VAL A 11 0.45 1.78 14.86
CA VAL A 11 1.15 3.07 14.62
C VAL A 11 2.65 2.94 14.79
N ALA A 12 3.12 2.35 15.88
CA ALA A 12 4.55 2.23 16.16
C ALA A 12 5.28 1.47 15.04
N ALA A 13 4.73 0.34 14.59
CA ALA A 13 5.32 -0.45 13.51
C ALA A 13 5.37 0.35 12.21
N SER A 14 4.30 1.08 11.87
CA SER A 14 4.23 1.90 10.67
C SER A 14 5.24 3.05 10.70
N VAL A 15 5.32 3.78 11.82
CA VAL A 15 6.25 4.91 11.98
C VAL A 15 7.70 4.45 11.94
N ILE A 16 8.03 3.36 12.64
CA ILE A 16 9.40 2.82 12.67
C ILE A 16 9.80 2.33 11.27
N SER A 17 8.96 1.55 10.61
CA SER A 17 9.25 1.03 9.27
C SER A 17 9.44 2.15 8.25
N MET A 18 8.53 3.14 8.26
CA MET A 18 8.65 4.32 7.41
C MET A 18 9.86 5.17 7.74
N GLY A 19 10.17 5.31 9.03
CA GLY A 19 11.35 6.03 9.50
C GLY A 19 12.64 5.40 9.00
N LEU A 20 12.78 4.09 9.14
CA LEU A 20 13.98 3.38 8.69
C LEU A 20 14.18 3.41 7.17
N ILE A 21 13.09 3.30 6.40
CA ILE A 21 13.17 3.23 4.93
C ILE A 21 13.18 4.62 4.31
N SER A 22 12.22 5.47 4.67
CA SER A 22 11.96 6.72 3.95
C SER A 22 12.78 7.90 4.45
N LEU A 23 13.06 7.97 5.78
CA LEU A 23 13.76 9.12 6.34
C LEU A 23 15.18 9.31 5.75
N PRO A 24 16.03 8.27 5.64
CA PRO A 24 17.35 8.42 5.04
C PRO A 24 17.28 8.89 3.58
N ILE A 25 16.30 8.39 2.83
CA ILE A 25 16.11 8.76 1.42
C ILE A 25 15.67 10.22 1.33
N MET A 26 14.69 10.65 2.15
CA MET A 26 14.22 12.03 2.15
C MET A 26 15.32 13.01 2.53
N LEU A 27 16.12 12.69 3.55
CA LEU A 27 17.24 13.54 3.97
C LEU A 27 18.32 13.66 2.90
N ARG A 28 18.66 12.56 2.21
CA ARG A 28 19.60 12.58 1.07
C ARG A 28 19.06 13.38 -0.12
N SER A 29 17.74 13.42 -0.29
CA SER A 29 17.07 14.22 -1.32
C SER A 29 16.92 15.70 -0.95
N GLY A 30 17.49 16.13 0.19
CA GLY A 30 17.49 17.53 0.61
C GLY A 30 16.25 17.98 1.36
N TYR A 31 15.36 17.06 1.78
CA TYR A 31 14.21 17.41 2.61
C TYR A 31 14.65 17.91 3.97
N SER A 32 13.97 18.93 4.50
CA SER A 32 14.25 19.37 5.86
C SER A 32 13.91 18.27 6.86
N PRO A 33 14.74 18.03 7.89
CA PRO A 33 14.49 16.97 8.87
C PRO A 33 13.13 17.09 9.57
N ARG A 34 12.69 18.33 9.81
CA ARG A 34 11.38 18.61 10.42
C ARG A 34 10.23 18.15 9.56
N MET A 35 10.28 18.43 8.24
CA MET A 35 9.25 18.00 7.32
C MET A 35 9.28 16.49 7.11
N ALA A 36 10.45 15.90 6.91
CA ALA A 36 10.60 14.47 6.71
C ALA A 36 10.05 13.67 7.90
N SER A 37 10.47 14.00 9.13
CA SER A 37 9.97 13.33 10.33
C SER A 37 8.48 13.58 10.56
N GLY A 38 8.01 14.82 10.38
CA GLY A 38 6.60 15.17 10.54
C GLY A 38 5.68 14.39 9.61
N VAL A 39 6.02 14.30 8.33
CA VAL A 39 5.24 13.54 7.33
C VAL A 39 5.23 12.05 7.65
N ILE A 40 6.37 11.48 8.11
CA ILE A 40 6.46 10.07 8.48
C ILE A 40 5.57 9.78 9.67
N VAL A 41 5.67 10.57 10.75
CA VAL A 41 4.87 10.38 11.96
C VAL A 41 3.37 10.56 11.65
N ALA A 42 3.01 11.64 10.95
CA ALA A 42 1.62 11.90 10.57
C ALA A 42 1.04 10.77 9.69
N SER A 43 1.79 10.30 8.70
CA SER A 43 1.32 9.20 7.84
C SER A 43 1.24 7.86 8.57
N GLY A 44 2.14 7.60 9.53
CA GLY A 44 2.11 6.39 10.35
C GLY A 44 0.94 6.36 11.33
N SER A 45 0.50 7.53 11.83
CA SER A 45 -0.66 7.61 12.72
C SER A 45 -1.98 7.20 12.07
N LEU A 46 -2.06 7.18 10.73
CA LEU A 46 -3.22 6.67 10.00
C LEU A 46 -3.46 5.17 10.22
N ALA A 47 -2.46 4.42 10.70
CA ALA A 47 -2.58 2.99 10.96
C ALA A 47 -3.68 2.62 11.96
N GLN A 48 -4.03 3.53 12.86
CA GLN A 48 -5.10 3.30 13.84
C GLN A 48 -6.50 3.64 13.31
N VAL A 49 -6.59 4.34 12.18
CA VAL A 49 -7.87 4.78 11.60
C VAL A 49 -8.20 3.99 10.34
N VAL A 50 -7.19 3.68 9.52
CA VAL A 50 -7.38 2.95 8.26
C VAL A 50 -7.57 1.46 8.54
N PRO A 51 -8.67 0.83 8.09
CA PRO A 51 -8.85 -0.61 8.22
C PRO A 51 -7.78 -1.43 7.45
N PRO A 52 -7.32 -2.58 7.99
CA PRO A 52 -7.63 -3.18 9.30
C PRO A 52 -6.87 -2.52 10.45
N SER A 53 -7.57 -2.06 11.46
CA SER A 53 -7.01 -1.39 12.63
C SER A 53 -7.29 -2.17 13.90
N LEU A 54 -6.25 -2.43 14.69
CA LEU A 54 -6.39 -3.10 15.98
C LEU A 54 -7.26 -2.29 16.94
N VAL A 55 -7.14 -0.97 16.90
CA VAL A 55 -7.93 -0.07 17.75
C VAL A 55 -9.42 -0.17 17.45
N LEU A 56 -9.79 -0.23 16.18
CA LEU A 56 -11.19 -0.40 15.76
C LEU A 56 -11.75 -1.76 16.15
N ILE A 57 -10.95 -2.83 16.11
CA ILE A 57 -11.37 -4.17 16.56
C ILE A 57 -11.67 -4.15 18.05
N VAL A 58 -10.75 -3.63 18.88
CA VAL A 58 -10.94 -3.54 20.33
C VAL A 58 -12.14 -2.64 20.67
N MET A 59 -12.29 -1.52 19.95
CA MET A 59 -13.41 -0.59 20.15
C MET A 59 -14.76 -1.24 19.79
N ALA A 60 -14.82 -1.99 18.70
CA ALA A 60 -16.01 -2.73 18.31
C ALA A 60 -16.42 -3.75 19.37
N ASP A 61 -15.45 -4.49 19.90
CA ASP A 61 -15.65 -5.45 20.99
C ASP A 61 -16.19 -4.80 22.26
N GLN A 62 -15.58 -3.70 22.70
CA GLN A 62 -16.00 -2.97 23.90
C GLN A 62 -17.39 -2.33 23.76
N LEU A 63 -17.76 -1.91 22.55
CA LEU A 63 -19.06 -1.31 22.27
C LEU A 63 -20.14 -2.34 21.91
N GLY A 64 -19.80 -3.63 21.82
CA GLY A 64 -20.69 -4.68 21.38
C GLY A 64 -21.19 -4.50 19.94
N GLN A 65 -20.39 -3.86 19.09
CA GLN A 65 -20.70 -3.60 17.69
C GLN A 65 -19.98 -4.56 16.76
N SER A 66 -20.52 -4.73 15.56
CA SER A 66 -19.84 -5.50 14.51
C SER A 66 -18.56 -4.78 14.05
N VAL A 67 -17.44 -5.52 13.97
CA VAL A 67 -16.18 -5.00 13.42
C VAL A 67 -16.36 -4.55 11.98
N GLY A 68 -17.16 -5.25 11.19
CA GLY A 68 -17.48 -4.89 9.81
C GLY A 68 -18.20 -3.54 9.71
N ASP A 69 -19.18 -3.29 10.58
CA ASP A 69 -19.90 -2.02 10.61
C ASP A 69 -18.99 -0.86 11.03
N MET A 70 -18.11 -1.10 12.00
CA MET A 70 -17.09 -0.12 12.40
C MET A 70 -16.13 0.21 11.25
N TYR A 71 -15.70 -0.79 10.49
CA TYR A 71 -14.82 -0.57 9.34
C TYR A 71 -15.52 0.22 8.23
N THR A 72 -16.78 -0.08 7.93
CA THR A 72 -17.54 0.67 6.92
C THR A 72 -17.77 2.12 7.35
N ALA A 73 -18.11 2.35 8.61
CA ALA A 73 -18.32 3.70 9.15
C ALA A 73 -17.05 4.58 9.10
N VAL A 74 -15.88 3.97 9.29
CA VAL A 74 -14.60 4.69 9.32
C VAL A 74 -14.05 5.01 7.92
N LEU A 75 -14.49 4.35 6.85
CA LEU A 75 -13.93 4.55 5.51
C LEU A 75 -13.99 6.01 5.04
N VAL A 76 -15.10 6.70 5.25
CA VAL A 76 -15.26 8.10 4.83
C VAL A 76 -14.36 9.04 5.65
N PRO A 77 -14.37 9.00 7.01
CA PRO A 77 -13.44 9.78 7.81
C PRO A 77 -11.96 9.48 7.50
N ALA A 78 -11.60 8.22 7.29
CA ALA A 78 -10.25 7.82 6.95
C ALA A 78 -9.80 8.41 5.59
N ALA A 79 -10.64 8.31 4.57
CA ALA A 79 -10.37 8.88 3.25
C ALA A 79 -10.22 10.41 3.31
N LEU A 80 -11.08 11.08 4.08
CA LEU A 80 -11.01 12.52 4.29
C LEU A 80 -9.71 12.91 5.00
N LEU A 81 -9.30 12.17 6.02
CA LEU A 81 -8.06 12.42 6.76
C LEU A 81 -6.82 12.20 5.87
N ILE A 82 -6.80 11.13 5.07
CA ILE A 82 -5.73 10.88 4.08
C ILE A 82 -5.67 12.03 3.08
N GLY A 83 -6.82 12.46 2.56
CA GLY A 83 -6.90 13.59 1.63
C GLY A 83 -6.41 14.90 2.24
N LEU A 84 -6.77 15.16 3.50
CA LEU A 84 -6.29 16.32 4.24
C LEU A 84 -4.77 16.30 4.42
N TYR A 85 -4.21 15.18 4.82
CA TYR A 85 -2.75 15.05 4.96
C TYR A 85 -2.03 15.24 3.62
N ALA A 86 -2.57 14.65 2.55
CA ALA A 86 -2.02 14.85 1.21
C ALA A 86 -2.11 16.31 0.77
N ALA A 87 -3.21 16.98 1.05
CA ALA A 87 -3.40 18.40 0.75
C ALA A 87 -2.43 19.29 1.53
N VAL A 88 -2.21 19.02 2.83
CA VAL A 88 -1.24 19.77 3.65
C VAL A 88 0.17 19.57 3.10
N VAL A 89 0.57 18.34 2.77
CA VAL A 89 1.90 18.06 2.19
C VAL A 89 2.06 18.78 0.84
N ALA A 90 1.04 18.74 -0.02
CA ALA A 90 1.05 19.44 -1.30
C ALA A 90 1.13 20.96 -1.13
N ALA A 91 0.35 21.52 -0.22
CA ALA A 91 0.38 22.94 0.10
C ALA A 91 1.75 23.38 0.64
N MET A 92 2.35 22.57 1.53
CA MET A 92 3.69 22.84 2.05
C MET A 92 4.77 22.74 0.96
N ALA A 93 4.67 21.78 0.07
CA ALA A 93 5.59 21.63 -1.06
C ALA A 93 5.50 22.83 -2.01
N TRP A 94 4.31 23.41 -2.18
CA TRP A 94 4.10 24.60 -2.99
C TRP A 94 4.56 25.89 -2.28
N ALA A 95 4.20 26.03 -0.99
CA ALA A 95 4.48 27.24 -0.20
C ALA A 95 5.96 27.35 0.22
N ARG A 96 6.63 26.22 0.44
CA ARG A 96 8.02 26.15 0.94
C ARG A 96 8.83 25.10 0.18
N PRO A 97 9.15 25.36 -1.11
CA PRO A 97 9.93 24.44 -1.94
C PRO A 97 11.33 24.15 -1.37
N ASP A 98 11.90 25.07 -0.58
CA ASP A 98 13.18 24.87 0.11
C ASP A 98 13.16 23.76 1.15
N TRP A 99 12.01 23.45 1.72
CA TRP A 99 11.87 22.38 2.71
C TRP A 99 11.61 21.01 2.08
N MET A 100 11.12 21.00 0.85
CA MET A 100 10.74 19.84 0.09
C MET A 100 11.20 19.97 -1.36
N PRO A 101 12.52 19.98 -1.60
CA PRO A 101 13.04 20.18 -2.95
C PRO A 101 12.58 19.07 -3.89
N ALA A 102 12.25 19.46 -5.10
CA ALA A 102 11.91 18.50 -6.14
C ALA A 102 13.16 17.72 -6.55
N LEU A 103 13.03 16.40 -6.67
CA LEU A 103 14.10 15.55 -7.18
C LEU A 103 14.56 16.05 -8.57
N PRO A 104 15.87 16.05 -8.85
CA PRO A 104 16.41 16.32 -10.18
C PRO A 104 15.75 15.41 -11.22
N LEU A 105 15.55 15.91 -12.43
CA LEU A 105 14.92 15.15 -13.52
C LEU A 105 15.64 13.82 -13.81
N ALA A 106 16.95 13.78 -13.61
CA ALA A 106 17.76 12.58 -13.78
C ALA A 106 17.39 11.46 -12.75
N ASP A 107 17.00 11.84 -11.53
CA ASP A 107 16.70 10.93 -10.44
C ASP A 107 15.19 10.59 -10.34
N ARG A 108 14.36 11.26 -11.15
CA ARG A 108 12.90 11.00 -11.20
C ARG A 108 12.54 9.76 -12.01
N ALA A 109 13.43 9.30 -12.86
CA ALA A 109 13.18 8.10 -13.63
C ALA A 109 13.51 6.86 -12.78
N LEU A 110 12.55 5.96 -12.62
CA LEU A 110 12.82 4.59 -12.24
C LEU A 110 13.71 3.97 -13.32
N ARG A 111 15.04 4.08 -13.12
CA ARG A 111 16.01 3.47 -14.02
C ARG A 111 16.30 2.07 -13.51
N GLU A 112 16.05 1.12 -14.35
CA GLU A 112 16.51 -0.25 -14.14
C GLU A 112 18.02 -0.36 -14.33
N PRO A 113 18.66 -1.43 -13.81
CA PRO A 113 20.08 -1.70 -14.04
C PRO A 113 20.47 -1.72 -15.52
N SER A 114 19.50 -1.97 -16.41
CA SER A 114 19.65 -1.94 -17.87
C SER A 114 19.67 -0.55 -18.49
N GLY A 115 19.48 0.52 -17.68
CA GLY A 115 19.42 1.91 -18.16
C GLY A 115 18.08 2.31 -18.79
N ARG A 116 17.11 1.39 -18.90
CA ARG A 116 15.76 1.66 -19.42
C ARG A 116 14.83 2.24 -18.34
N SER A 117 13.75 2.87 -18.75
CA SER A 117 12.75 3.39 -17.82
C SER A 117 11.90 2.24 -17.26
N GLY A 118 11.87 2.05 -15.94
CA GLY A 118 11.13 0.99 -15.26
C GLY A 118 9.60 1.12 -15.32
N HIS A 119 9.06 2.05 -16.11
CA HIS A 119 7.62 2.19 -16.26
C HIS A 119 6.97 1.00 -16.97
N ARG A 120 7.68 0.35 -17.90
CA ARG A 120 7.17 -0.84 -18.61
C ARG A 120 7.10 -2.05 -17.71
N SER A 121 8.14 -2.31 -16.94
CA SER A 121 8.18 -3.41 -15.97
C SER A 121 7.11 -3.25 -14.89
N LEU A 122 6.91 -2.02 -14.40
CA LEU A 122 5.83 -1.69 -13.46
C LEU A 122 4.44 -1.92 -14.09
N ALA A 123 4.25 -1.49 -15.33
CA ALA A 123 2.98 -1.69 -16.04
C ALA A 123 2.69 -3.18 -16.25
N VAL A 124 3.67 -3.97 -16.67
CA VAL A 124 3.54 -5.42 -16.84
C VAL A 124 3.21 -6.09 -15.52
N LEU A 125 3.91 -5.75 -14.45
CA LEU A 125 3.67 -6.29 -13.12
C LEU A 125 2.26 -5.98 -12.63
N LEU A 126 1.77 -4.76 -12.83
CA LEU A 126 0.41 -4.35 -12.49
C LEU A 126 -0.64 -5.10 -13.32
N VAL A 127 -0.42 -5.24 -14.63
CA VAL A 127 -1.34 -5.98 -15.51
C VAL A 127 -1.40 -7.45 -15.14
N VAL A 128 -0.26 -8.10 -14.97
CA VAL A 128 -0.21 -9.52 -14.58
C VAL A 128 -0.85 -9.74 -13.22
N SER A 129 -0.59 -8.87 -12.25
CA SER A 129 -1.20 -8.89 -10.92
C SER A 129 -2.72 -8.73 -10.98
N ALA A 130 -3.21 -7.78 -11.79
CA ALA A 130 -4.64 -7.55 -11.99
C ALA A 130 -5.32 -8.76 -12.67
N VAL A 131 -4.67 -9.34 -13.68
CA VAL A 131 -5.16 -10.54 -14.37
C VAL A 131 -5.19 -11.75 -13.44
N ALA A 132 -4.16 -11.94 -12.62
CA ALA A 132 -4.11 -13.03 -11.64
C ALA A 132 -5.20 -12.87 -10.56
N GLY A 133 -5.39 -11.67 -10.05
CA GLY A 133 -6.48 -11.36 -9.11
C GLY A 133 -7.86 -11.61 -9.72
N TRP A 134 -8.07 -11.15 -10.94
CA TRP A 134 -9.32 -11.38 -11.67
C TRP A 134 -9.55 -12.88 -11.97
N ALA A 135 -8.54 -13.62 -12.37
CA ALA A 135 -8.62 -15.06 -12.59
C ALA A 135 -8.99 -15.81 -11.30
N LEU A 136 -8.43 -15.39 -10.15
CA LEU A 136 -8.82 -15.93 -8.85
C LEU A 136 -10.26 -15.59 -8.47
N LEU A 137 -10.73 -14.37 -8.73
CA LEU A 137 -12.14 -13.99 -8.55
C LEU A 137 -13.08 -14.96 -9.28
N GLN A 138 -12.74 -15.31 -10.52
CA GLN A 138 -13.57 -16.20 -11.35
C GLN A 138 -13.46 -17.68 -10.94
N SER A 139 -12.27 -18.13 -10.55
CA SER A 139 -12.01 -19.55 -10.25
C SER A 139 -12.27 -19.92 -8.79
N TYR A 140 -12.30 -18.97 -7.88
CA TYR A 140 -12.43 -19.23 -6.44
C TYR A 140 -13.69 -20.03 -6.06
N PRO A 141 -14.89 -19.71 -6.60
CA PRO A 141 -16.08 -20.52 -6.31
C PRO A 141 -15.96 -21.97 -6.79
N ALA A 142 -15.25 -22.19 -7.90
CA ALA A 142 -15.01 -23.54 -8.43
C ALA A 142 -14.02 -24.32 -7.55
N LEU A 143 -12.96 -23.66 -7.08
CA LEU A 143 -11.98 -24.23 -6.14
C LEU A 143 -12.62 -24.66 -4.83
N LEU A 144 -13.54 -23.85 -4.29
CA LEU A 144 -14.27 -24.18 -3.06
C LEU A 144 -15.17 -25.39 -3.25
N ARG A 145 -15.85 -25.52 -4.38
CA ARG A 145 -16.66 -26.72 -4.69
C ARG A 145 -15.79 -27.98 -4.76
N TRP A 146 -14.62 -27.87 -5.36
CA TRP A 146 -13.68 -28.97 -5.43
C TRP A 146 -13.14 -29.40 -4.05
N SER A 147 -12.98 -28.45 -3.11
CA SER A 147 -12.58 -28.71 -1.73
C SER A 147 -13.70 -29.27 -0.84
N GLY A 148 -14.90 -29.50 -1.38
CA GLY A 148 -16.06 -30.06 -0.66
C GLY A 148 -16.97 -29.03 0.01
N ARG A 149 -16.74 -27.74 -0.19
CA ARG A 149 -17.63 -26.68 0.30
C ARG A 149 -18.84 -26.53 -0.61
N THR A 150 -20.03 -26.84 -0.09
CA THR A 150 -21.27 -26.85 -0.89
C THR A 150 -21.97 -25.49 -0.95
N MET A 151 -21.70 -24.61 0.02
CA MET A 151 -22.25 -23.26 0.03
C MET A 151 -21.44 -22.32 -0.87
N ALA A 152 -22.15 -21.48 -1.64
CA ALA A 152 -21.51 -20.40 -2.39
C ALA A 152 -20.86 -19.41 -1.41
N PRO A 153 -19.60 -18.98 -1.68
CA PRO A 153 -18.96 -17.98 -0.84
C PRO A 153 -19.69 -16.64 -0.97
N PRO A 154 -19.75 -15.84 0.11
CA PRO A 154 -20.25 -14.48 0.03
C PRO A 154 -19.38 -13.64 -0.91
N THR A 155 -19.98 -12.62 -1.52
CA THR A 155 -19.31 -11.79 -2.54
C THR A 155 -18.09 -11.05 -2.01
N ASP A 156 -18.11 -10.65 -0.74
CA ASP A 156 -17.01 -9.99 -0.03
C ASP A 156 -15.82 -10.95 0.14
N GLU A 157 -16.04 -12.22 0.50
CA GLU A 157 -14.98 -13.22 0.57
C GLU A 157 -14.30 -13.41 -0.78
N VAL A 158 -15.07 -13.50 -1.86
CA VAL A 158 -14.55 -13.66 -3.22
C VAL A 158 -13.69 -12.46 -3.61
N VAL A 159 -14.16 -11.25 -3.35
CA VAL A 159 -13.44 -10.01 -3.67
C VAL A 159 -12.14 -9.91 -2.89
N VAL A 160 -12.18 -10.20 -1.58
CA VAL A 160 -10.98 -10.16 -0.73
C VAL A 160 -9.93 -11.17 -1.19
N VAL A 161 -10.34 -12.39 -1.53
CA VAL A 161 -9.41 -13.43 -2.02
C VAL A 161 -8.82 -13.03 -3.38
N GLY A 162 -9.61 -12.45 -4.27
CA GLY A 162 -9.13 -11.97 -5.57
C GLY A 162 -8.10 -10.83 -5.42
N LEU A 163 -8.40 -9.86 -4.57
CA LEU A 163 -7.46 -8.76 -4.27
C LEU A 163 -6.18 -9.25 -3.60
N ALA A 164 -6.31 -10.11 -2.60
CA ALA A 164 -5.15 -10.70 -1.91
C ALA A 164 -4.28 -11.53 -2.86
N GLY A 165 -4.90 -12.31 -3.74
CA GLY A 165 -4.21 -13.09 -4.76
C GLY A 165 -3.50 -12.22 -5.79
N GLY A 166 -4.11 -11.11 -6.20
CA GLY A 166 -3.48 -10.13 -7.07
C GLY A 166 -2.23 -9.50 -6.44
N VAL A 167 -2.32 -9.07 -5.19
CA VAL A 167 -1.19 -8.49 -4.44
C VAL A 167 -0.10 -9.54 -4.22
N LEU A 168 -0.47 -10.76 -3.83
CA LEU A 168 0.48 -11.85 -3.60
C LEU A 168 1.22 -12.23 -4.89
N SER A 169 0.52 -12.30 -6.02
CA SER A 169 1.14 -12.59 -7.31
C SER A 169 2.15 -11.52 -7.72
N ALA A 170 1.82 -10.22 -7.52
CA ALA A 170 2.75 -9.13 -7.75
C ALA A 170 4.01 -9.25 -6.89
N PHE A 171 3.83 -9.56 -5.61
CA PHE A 171 4.93 -9.71 -4.67
C PHE A 171 5.83 -10.91 -5.03
N VAL A 172 5.24 -12.06 -5.33
CA VAL A 172 5.99 -13.27 -5.75
C VAL A 172 6.74 -13.01 -7.05
N LEU A 173 6.11 -12.39 -8.06
CA LEU A 173 6.78 -12.05 -9.31
C LEU A 173 7.95 -11.09 -9.10
N ALA A 174 7.79 -10.08 -8.26
CA ALA A 174 8.85 -9.15 -7.93
C ALA A 174 10.02 -9.85 -7.19
N LEU A 175 9.71 -10.76 -6.27
CA LEU A 175 10.72 -11.55 -5.56
C LEU A 175 11.45 -12.51 -6.49
N LEU A 176 10.74 -13.17 -7.40
CA LEU A 176 11.35 -14.08 -8.37
C LEU A 176 12.28 -13.33 -9.33
N ASP A 177 11.85 -12.16 -9.82
CA ASP A 177 12.68 -11.32 -10.68
C ASP A 177 13.95 -10.85 -9.94
N ALA A 178 13.82 -10.41 -8.68
CA ALA A 178 14.93 -9.97 -7.86
C ALA A 178 15.82 -11.13 -7.39
N GLY A 179 15.22 -12.23 -6.92
CA GLY A 179 15.95 -13.37 -6.32
C GLY A 179 16.66 -14.24 -7.33
N LEU A 180 16.06 -14.50 -8.47
CA LEU A 180 16.64 -15.31 -9.53
C LEU A 180 17.52 -14.50 -10.49
N ARG A 181 17.65 -13.18 -10.28
CA ARG A 181 18.36 -12.25 -11.18
C ARG A 181 17.94 -12.42 -12.65
N LEU A 182 16.69 -12.81 -12.85
CA LEU A 182 16.18 -13.12 -14.19
C LEU A 182 16.07 -11.86 -15.04
N HIS A 183 15.95 -10.68 -14.41
CA HIS A 183 15.81 -9.37 -15.07
C HIS A 183 14.75 -9.38 -16.20
N TRP A 184 13.77 -10.27 -16.11
CA TRP A 184 12.72 -10.39 -17.11
C TRP A 184 11.93 -9.10 -17.28
N LEU A 185 11.59 -8.50 -16.15
CA LEU A 185 10.86 -7.22 -16.14
C LEU A 185 11.71 -6.09 -16.73
N SER A 186 13.04 -6.19 -16.61
CA SER A 186 13.97 -5.21 -17.18
C SER A 186 14.30 -5.48 -18.66
N ALA A 187 13.99 -6.67 -19.16
CA ALA A 187 14.20 -7.03 -20.56
C ALA A 187 13.03 -6.64 -21.48
N LEU A 188 11.86 -6.33 -20.90
CA LEU A 188 10.65 -5.86 -21.59
C LEU A 188 10.67 -4.34 -21.81
#